data_d45430088ed97cde29bf699276e37147
#
_entry.id   d45430088ed97cde29bf699276e37147
#
_cell.length_a   1.000
_cell.length_b   1.000
_cell.length_c   1.000
_cell.angle_alpha   90.00
_cell.angle_beta   90.00
_cell.angle_gamma   90.00
#
_symmetry.space_group_name_H-M   'P 1'
#
loop_
_entity.id
_entity.type
_entity.pdbx_description
1 polymer ?
#
loop_
_entity_poly.entity_id
_entity_poly.type
_entity_poly.pdbx_seq_one_letter_code
_entity_poly.pdbx_strand_id
1 'polypeptide(L)'
;MKVIGRKSEIGQIRKLYDSGKSEFVVVYGRRRVGKTFLVNQFFDNKFLFKVTGLAVKDKAAQLVNFGEALKKQGSPLCPYPKSWMEAFGFLKTLIESSKVNGRKVVFIDELPFMYTNRCDLVVALEHFWNDWGCTQDNLMLIVCGSATSWITKKILRNKGGLHNRVTGKIYLRPFNLMECKAYFKSAGISLDEKDIAECYMIMGGIPYYLSLFEKGKNLAQNVDEMFFKRKGKLDGEFDNLYASLFENSEDYMKVIEALSRKNAGLTRKEVIAATGLPDGGGLSTILSDLDDCDIIRKYKAFGKKENDAVYQLTDFYTIFYYKFIKKYGTSDKSFWSYQTGTTLHNAWAGIAFERLCMYHHIQIEKALGIQGIMTEASSWRSESTQIDLVISRADRVIDLCEIKFWEGPFSITKKYRQELDNKINSFRDSLKLRRTIHLVFITTYGLKPNEYSGVVQNEVTLKDLFE
;
A
#
# COMPACT_ATOMS: atom_id res chain seq x y z
N MET A 1 15.27 -17.90 -0.89
CA MET A 1 14.35 -17.34 -1.91
C MET A 1 14.89 -15.97 -2.29
N LYS A 2 15.05 -15.64 -3.58
CA LYS A 2 15.62 -14.36 -4.01
C LYS A 2 14.56 -13.25 -3.91
N VAL A 3 14.96 -12.02 -3.50
CA VAL A 3 14.06 -10.87 -3.51
C VAL A 3 13.65 -10.56 -4.95
N ILE A 4 12.36 -10.39 -5.16
CA ILE A 4 11.79 -10.05 -6.46
C ILE A 4 11.40 -8.58 -6.44
N GLY A 5 11.68 -7.87 -7.54
CA GLY A 5 11.47 -6.42 -7.59
C GLY A 5 12.36 -5.66 -6.61
N ARG A 6 11.81 -4.66 -5.98
CA ARG A 6 12.41 -3.88 -4.87
C ARG A 6 13.78 -3.26 -5.17
N LYS A 7 14.06 -2.99 -6.45
CA LYS A 7 15.37 -2.48 -6.87
C LYS A 7 15.69 -1.13 -6.20
N SER A 8 14.68 -0.26 -6.08
CA SER A 8 14.82 1.05 -5.44
C SER A 8 15.12 0.91 -3.95
N GLU A 9 14.35 0.09 -3.24
CA GLU A 9 14.49 -0.11 -1.80
C GLU A 9 15.81 -0.80 -1.45
N ILE A 10 16.19 -1.82 -2.23
CA ILE A 10 17.51 -2.48 -2.11
C ILE A 10 18.63 -1.47 -2.34
N GLY A 11 18.52 -0.62 -3.37
CA GLY A 11 19.49 0.44 -3.66
C GLY A 11 19.61 1.44 -2.51
N GLN A 12 18.48 1.83 -1.89
CA GLN A 12 18.47 2.71 -0.73
C GLN A 12 19.15 2.05 0.50
N ILE A 13 18.81 0.78 0.81
CA ILE A 13 19.44 0.05 1.93
C ILE A 13 20.95 -0.06 1.69
N ARG A 14 21.37 -0.39 0.47
CA ARG A 14 22.79 -0.52 0.11
C ARG A 14 23.54 0.81 0.28
N LYS A 15 22.99 1.91 -0.23
CA LYS A 15 23.57 3.24 -0.05
C LYS A 15 23.78 3.60 1.42
N LEU A 16 22.80 3.31 2.28
CA LEU A 16 22.89 3.53 3.71
C LEU A 16 23.88 2.56 4.38
N TYR A 17 23.92 1.30 3.95
CA TYR A 17 24.88 0.32 4.45
C TYR A 17 26.32 0.70 4.13
N ASP A 18 26.57 1.22 2.94
CA ASP A 18 27.90 1.58 2.44
C ASP A 18 28.33 3.02 2.82
N SER A 19 27.50 3.78 3.55
CA SER A 19 27.74 5.19 3.87
C SER A 19 28.93 5.42 4.80
N GLY A 20 29.37 4.41 5.54
CA GLY A 20 30.44 4.51 6.55
C GLY A 20 30.05 5.34 7.80
N LYS A 21 28.79 5.73 7.94
CA LYS A 21 28.27 6.53 9.06
C LYS A 21 27.27 5.71 9.86
N SER A 22 26.96 6.17 11.07
CA SER A 22 25.87 5.61 11.86
C SER A 22 24.53 5.90 11.18
N GLU A 23 23.71 4.87 10.97
CA GLU A 23 22.46 4.98 10.24
C GLU A 23 21.29 4.45 11.06
N PHE A 24 20.25 5.26 11.18
CA PHE A 24 18.96 4.87 11.75
C PHE A 24 17.93 4.74 10.63
N VAL A 25 17.61 3.51 10.28
CA VAL A 25 16.76 3.19 9.15
C VAL A 25 15.40 2.68 9.63
N VAL A 26 14.35 3.24 9.08
CA VAL A 26 12.96 2.82 9.34
C VAL A 26 12.38 2.18 8.09
N VAL A 27 12.03 0.89 8.17
CA VAL A 27 11.36 0.15 7.10
C VAL A 27 9.90 -0.02 7.50
N TYR A 28 8.99 0.59 6.77
CA TYR A 28 7.57 0.62 7.14
C TYR A 28 6.67 0.43 5.90
N GLY A 29 5.41 0.18 6.13
CA GLY A 29 4.43 -0.11 5.10
C GLY A 29 3.45 -1.17 5.56
N ARG A 30 2.46 -1.47 4.74
CA ARG A 30 1.36 -2.40 5.07
C ARG A 30 1.85 -3.75 5.58
N ARG A 31 0.98 -4.41 6.34
CA ARG A 31 1.20 -5.82 6.72
C ARG A 31 1.32 -6.69 5.46
N ARG A 32 2.23 -7.71 5.49
CA ARG A 32 2.38 -8.73 4.43
C ARG A 32 3.02 -8.25 3.11
N VAL A 33 3.54 -7.02 3.06
CA VAL A 33 4.30 -6.53 1.88
C VAL A 33 5.74 -7.03 1.81
N GLY A 34 6.20 -7.80 2.81
CA GLY A 34 7.53 -8.43 2.80
C GLY A 34 8.64 -7.61 3.45
N LYS A 35 8.36 -6.72 4.41
CA LYS A 35 9.37 -5.89 5.11
C LYS A 35 10.47 -6.74 5.76
N THR A 36 10.08 -7.60 6.68
CA THR A 36 10.99 -8.53 7.36
C THR A 36 11.76 -9.40 6.39
N PHE A 37 11.10 -9.89 5.33
CA PHE A 37 11.72 -10.69 4.29
C PHE A 37 12.81 -9.90 3.55
N LEU A 38 12.53 -8.66 3.14
CA LEU A 38 13.48 -7.80 2.44
C LEU A 38 14.75 -7.58 3.28
N VAL A 39 14.57 -7.18 4.55
CA VAL A 39 15.70 -6.94 5.47
C VAL A 39 16.50 -8.22 5.69
N ASN A 40 15.84 -9.34 5.99
CA ASN A 40 16.51 -10.63 6.20
C ASN A 40 17.30 -11.08 4.97
N GLN A 41 16.73 -10.95 3.78
CA GLN A 41 17.40 -11.39 2.54
C GLN A 41 18.55 -10.46 2.15
N PHE A 42 18.43 -9.15 2.38
CA PHE A 42 19.49 -8.19 2.09
C PHE A 42 20.74 -8.48 2.93
N PHE A 43 20.57 -8.84 4.19
CA PHE A 43 21.68 -9.11 5.13
C PHE A 43 22.01 -10.60 5.27
N ASP A 44 21.48 -11.49 4.43
CA ASP A 44 21.65 -12.94 4.55
C ASP A 44 21.35 -13.48 5.96
N ASN A 45 20.38 -12.88 6.67
CA ASN A 45 20.08 -13.11 8.09
C ASN A 45 21.26 -12.88 9.04
N LYS A 46 22.32 -12.17 8.62
CA LYS A 46 23.49 -11.86 9.44
C LYS A 46 23.30 -10.54 10.15
N PHE A 47 22.89 -10.60 11.40
CA PHE A 47 22.72 -9.47 12.28
C PHE A 47 23.61 -9.63 13.51
N LEU A 48 24.14 -8.52 14.03
CA LEU A 48 24.76 -8.52 15.34
C LEU A 48 23.72 -8.75 16.43
N PHE A 49 22.57 -8.09 16.26
CA PHE A 49 21.41 -8.27 17.13
C PHE A 49 20.13 -8.21 16.31
N LYS A 50 19.22 -9.12 16.61
CA LYS A 50 17.88 -9.15 16.01
C LYS A 50 16.85 -9.57 17.05
N VAL A 51 15.75 -8.81 17.10
CA VAL A 51 14.57 -9.15 17.93
C VAL A 51 13.31 -8.81 17.17
N THR A 52 12.26 -9.60 17.36
CA THR A 52 10.92 -9.34 16.81
C THR A 52 9.95 -9.13 17.96
N GLY A 53 9.16 -8.06 17.92
CA GLY A 53 8.11 -7.78 18.89
C GLY A 53 7.05 -8.87 18.91
N LEU A 54 6.61 -9.25 20.07
CA LEU A 54 5.54 -10.21 20.28
C LEU A 54 4.18 -9.55 20.04
N ALA A 55 3.24 -10.27 19.43
CA ALA A 55 1.87 -9.78 19.23
C ALA A 55 1.05 -9.83 20.54
N VAL A 56 1.64 -9.38 21.65
CA VAL A 56 1.02 -9.31 22.97
C VAL A 56 1.25 -7.94 23.60
N LYS A 57 0.26 -7.41 24.32
CA LYS A 57 0.32 -6.08 24.98
C LYS A 57 0.81 -6.20 26.43
N ASP A 58 1.90 -6.92 26.62
CA ASP A 58 2.53 -7.11 27.91
C ASP A 58 3.99 -6.65 27.88
N LYS A 59 4.30 -5.57 28.59
CA LYS A 59 5.65 -5.01 28.69
C LYS A 59 6.65 -6.02 29.26
N ALA A 60 6.25 -6.80 30.27
CA ALA A 60 7.15 -7.76 30.89
C ALA A 60 7.52 -8.89 29.91
N ALA A 61 6.54 -9.43 29.18
CA ALA A 61 6.79 -10.43 28.14
C ALA A 61 7.69 -9.88 27.02
N GLN A 62 7.53 -8.63 26.61
CA GLN A 62 8.39 -7.99 25.61
C GLN A 62 9.83 -7.83 26.11
N LEU A 63 10.03 -7.42 27.37
CA LEU A 63 11.35 -7.28 27.97
C LEU A 63 12.05 -8.64 28.14
N VAL A 64 11.31 -9.67 28.53
CA VAL A 64 11.83 -11.04 28.58
C VAL A 64 12.27 -11.49 27.17
N ASN A 65 11.44 -11.30 26.16
CA ASN A 65 11.77 -11.61 24.76
C ASN A 65 13.05 -10.89 24.28
N PHE A 66 13.20 -9.61 24.64
CA PHE A 66 14.39 -8.83 24.32
C PHE A 66 15.64 -9.39 25.04
N GLY A 67 15.50 -9.73 26.32
CA GLY A 67 16.56 -10.36 27.12
C GLY A 67 16.99 -11.73 26.55
N GLU A 68 16.06 -12.57 26.13
CA GLU A 68 16.36 -13.84 25.48
C GLU A 68 17.14 -13.62 24.17
N ALA A 69 16.76 -12.60 23.38
CA ALA A 69 17.49 -12.25 22.16
C ALA A 69 18.94 -11.81 22.46
N LEU A 70 19.18 -11.03 23.54
CA LEU A 70 20.52 -10.65 24.00
C LEU A 70 21.36 -11.86 24.39
N LYS A 71 20.79 -12.76 25.20
CA LYS A 71 21.46 -13.99 25.66
C LYS A 71 21.90 -14.88 24.49
N LYS A 72 20.98 -15.07 23.54
CA LYS A 72 21.22 -15.92 22.36
C LYS A 72 22.29 -15.34 21.42
N GLN A 73 22.47 -14.03 21.39
CA GLN A 73 23.27 -13.32 20.38
C GLN A 73 24.54 -12.69 20.93
N GLY A 74 25.09 -13.19 22.03
CA GLY A 74 26.43 -12.84 22.51
C GLY A 74 26.52 -12.36 23.95
N SER A 75 25.40 -12.29 24.69
CA SER A 75 25.41 -11.90 26.11
C SER A 75 24.74 -12.97 27.00
N PRO A 76 25.29 -14.20 27.10
CA PRO A 76 24.62 -15.33 27.75
C PRO A 76 24.36 -15.12 29.25
N LEU A 77 25.16 -14.30 29.91
CA LEU A 77 25.03 -13.97 31.34
C LEU A 77 24.23 -12.67 31.60
N CYS A 78 23.70 -12.05 30.53
CA CYS A 78 22.92 -10.82 30.68
C CYS A 78 21.64 -11.07 31.51
N PRO A 79 21.36 -10.27 32.56
CA PRO A 79 20.10 -10.38 33.25
C PRO A 79 18.91 -9.97 32.37
N TYR A 80 17.71 -10.36 32.75
CA TYR A 80 16.52 -9.86 32.07
C TYR A 80 16.31 -8.37 32.40
N PRO A 81 16.13 -7.52 31.37
CA PRO A 81 15.92 -6.09 31.59
C PRO A 81 14.56 -5.85 32.29
N LYS A 82 14.52 -4.89 33.21
CA LYS A 82 13.32 -4.47 33.94
C LYS A 82 12.63 -3.26 33.30
N SER A 83 13.34 -2.58 32.40
CA SER A 83 12.85 -1.42 31.65
C SER A 83 13.45 -1.40 30.25
N TRP A 84 12.89 -0.60 29.35
CA TRP A 84 13.46 -0.40 28.03
C TRP A 84 14.82 0.34 28.09
N MET A 85 15.00 1.21 29.08
CA MET A 85 16.31 1.87 29.30
C MET A 85 17.40 0.84 29.60
N GLU A 86 17.12 -0.14 30.48
CA GLU A 86 18.07 -1.23 30.73
C GLU A 86 18.25 -2.12 29.51
N ALA A 87 17.17 -2.44 28.78
CA ALA A 87 17.24 -3.26 27.58
C ALA A 87 18.18 -2.66 26.51
N PHE A 88 18.05 -1.37 26.23
CA PHE A 88 18.95 -0.66 25.31
C PHE A 88 20.35 -0.46 25.90
N GLY A 89 20.49 -0.34 27.22
CA GLY A 89 21.79 -0.35 27.91
C GLY A 89 22.56 -1.66 27.69
N PHE A 90 21.88 -2.79 27.85
CA PHE A 90 22.46 -4.11 27.57
C PHE A 90 22.77 -4.32 26.08
N LEU A 91 21.93 -3.80 25.20
CA LEU A 91 22.20 -3.81 23.76
C LEU A 91 23.46 -2.99 23.43
N LYS A 92 23.64 -1.82 24.03
CA LYS A 92 24.86 -1.00 23.90
C LYS A 92 26.08 -1.82 24.31
N THR A 93 26.08 -2.45 25.48
CA THR A 93 27.17 -3.30 25.96
C THR A 93 27.48 -4.45 24.99
N LEU A 94 26.45 -5.11 24.43
CA LEU A 94 26.62 -6.14 23.40
C LEU A 94 27.32 -5.60 22.15
N ILE A 95 26.91 -4.43 21.65
CA ILE A 95 27.49 -3.81 20.46
C ILE A 95 28.95 -3.41 20.70
N GLU A 96 29.27 -2.83 21.86
CA GLU A 96 30.61 -2.39 22.24
C GLU A 96 31.57 -3.58 22.40
N SER A 97 31.11 -4.66 23.03
CA SER A 97 31.91 -5.88 23.25
C SER A 97 32.09 -6.73 21.99
N SER A 98 31.33 -6.44 20.94
CA SER A 98 31.38 -7.22 19.70
C SER A 98 32.67 -7.03 18.94
N LYS A 99 33.33 -8.16 18.60
CA LYS A 99 34.55 -8.24 17.77
C LYS A 99 34.24 -8.27 16.26
N VAL A 100 33.00 -8.00 15.84
CA VAL A 100 32.64 -7.95 14.42
C VAL A 100 33.39 -6.81 13.74
N ASN A 101 34.23 -7.18 12.78
CA ASN A 101 34.89 -6.21 11.90
C ASN A 101 33.90 -5.74 10.83
N GLY A 102 33.76 -4.42 10.66
CA GLY A 102 32.85 -3.82 9.68
C GLY A 102 31.50 -3.38 10.27
N ARG A 103 30.46 -3.37 9.46
CA ARG A 103 29.16 -2.81 9.79
C ARG A 103 28.42 -3.65 10.83
N LYS A 104 28.09 -3.05 11.96
CA LYS A 104 27.29 -3.67 13.01
C LYS A 104 25.81 -3.41 12.73
N VAL A 105 25.06 -4.45 12.34
CA VAL A 105 23.66 -4.32 11.99
C VAL A 105 22.78 -4.82 13.14
N VAL A 106 21.92 -3.92 13.64
CA VAL A 106 20.91 -4.19 14.65
C VAL A 106 19.54 -4.12 14.00
N PHE A 107 18.75 -5.18 14.12
CA PHE A 107 17.41 -5.24 13.53
C PHE A 107 16.32 -5.47 14.60
N ILE A 108 15.47 -4.48 14.79
CA ILE A 108 14.29 -4.54 15.66
C ILE A 108 13.05 -4.62 14.77
N ASP A 109 12.51 -5.82 14.65
CA ASP A 109 11.34 -6.10 13.81
C ASP A 109 10.05 -5.95 14.61
N GLU A 110 8.98 -5.50 13.96
CA GLU A 110 7.67 -5.23 14.55
C GLU A 110 7.75 -4.39 15.84
N LEU A 111 8.54 -3.31 15.80
CA LEU A 111 8.69 -2.36 16.92
C LEU A 111 7.34 -1.86 17.49
N PRO A 112 6.27 -1.61 16.71
CA PRO A 112 4.97 -1.23 17.25
C PRO A 112 4.37 -2.23 18.25
N PHE A 113 4.65 -3.53 18.11
CA PHE A 113 4.17 -4.54 19.06
C PHE A 113 4.88 -4.48 20.41
N MET A 114 6.09 -3.95 20.46
CA MET A 114 6.83 -3.73 21.70
C MET A 114 6.29 -2.53 22.50
N TYR A 115 5.51 -1.65 21.84
CA TYR A 115 4.92 -0.49 22.48
C TYR A 115 3.65 -0.87 23.25
N THR A 116 3.62 -0.52 24.51
CA THR A 116 2.43 -0.58 25.36
C THR A 116 2.10 0.82 25.86
N ASN A 117 0.84 1.08 26.20
CA ASN A 117 0.43 2.38 26.71
C ASN A 117 1.27 2.76 27.96
N ARG A 118 1.80 3.99 27.98
CA ARG A 118 2.66 4.55 29.04
C ARG A 118 4.00 3.82 29.20
N CYS A 119 4.49 3.10 28.18
CA CYS A 119 5.83 2.53 28.24
C CYS A 119 6.92 3.53 27.81
N ASP A 120 8.12 3.29 28.28
CA ASP A 120 9.32 4.09 28.02
C ASP A 120 10.06 3.71 26.72
N LEU A 121 9.50 2.83 25.87
CA LEU A 121 10.16 2.30 24.66
C LEU A 121 10.70 3.39 23.74
N VAL A 122 9.84 4.37 23.38
CA VAL A 122 10.25 5.42 22.43
C VAL A 122 11.30 6.34 23.05
N VAL A 123 11.14 6.66 24.34
CA VAL A 123 12.11 7.47 25.11
C VAL A 123 13.45 6.74 25.25
N ALA A 124 13.42 5.45 25.52
CA ALA A 124 14.63 4.64 25.63
C ALA A 124 15.36 4.49 24.28
N LEU A 125 14.62 4.29 23.19
CA LEU A 125 15.17 4.27 21.83
C LEU A 125 15.78 5.62 21.46
N GLU A 126 15.11 6.71 21.80
CA GLU A 126 15.58 8.09 21.60
C GLU A 126 16.89 8.33 22.35
N HIS A 127 16.94 8.00 23.63
CA HIS A 127 18.14 8.13 24.46
C HIS A 127 19.30 7.28 23.91
N PHE A 128 19.05 5.99 23.63
CA PHE A 128 20.05 5.09 23.04
C PHE A 128 20.65 5.66 21.76
N TRP A 129 19.81 6.19 20.86
CA TRP A 129 20.30 6.73 19.60
C TRP A 129 21.03 8.06 19.75
N ASN A 130 20.45 9.03 20.47
CA ASN A 130 20.99 10.37 20.56
C ASN A 130 22.25 10.47 21.43
N ASP A 131 22.27 9.72 22.52
CA ASP A 131 23.40 9.75 23.48
C ASP A 131 24.61 8.96 22.96
N TRP A 132 24.35 7.89 22.24
CA TRP A 132 25.44 6.98 21.86
C TRP A 132 25.36 6.49 20.41
N GLY A 133 24.24 5.98 19.94
CA GLY A 133 24.15 5.30 18.65
C GLY A 133 24.57 6.16 17.47
N CYS A 134 24.21 7.45 17.47
CA CYS A 134 24.54 8.39 16.39
C CYS A 134 26.04 8.75 16.31
N THR A 135 26.81 8.46 17.36
CA THR A 135 28.27 8.74 17.40
C THR A 135 29.12 7.56 16.93
N GLN A 136 28.50 6.42 16.62
CA GLN A 136 29.23 5.23 16.17
C GLN A 136 29.46 5.30 14.65
N ASP A 137 30.69 4.98 14.20
CA ASP A 137 31.02 5.06 12.75
C ASP A 137 30.48 3.88 11.93
N ASN A 138 30.11 2.76 12.58
CA ASN A 138 29.79 1.53 11.90
C ASN A 138 28.46 0.88 12.32
N LEU A 139 27.60 1.60 13.02
CA LEU A 139 26.30 1.09 13.46
C LEU A 139 25.22 1.33 12.41
N MET A 140 24.42 0.32 12.11
CA MET A 140 23.18 0.44 11.36
C MET A 140 22.03 -0.13 12.19
N LEU A 141 21.21 0.76 12.76
CA LEU A 141 19.99 0.41 13.47
C LEU A 141 18.83 0.40 12.48
N ILE A 142 18.20 -0.74 12.31
CA ILE A 142 17.01 -0.91 11.46
C ILE A 142 15.83 -1.21 12.35
N VAL A 143 14.80 -0.39 12.28
CA VAL A 143 13.50 -0.67 12.90
C VAL A 143 12.45 -0.91 11.84
N CYS A 144 11.57 -1.86 12.11
CA CYS A 144 10.51 -2.24 11.18
C CYS A 144 9.17 -2.28 11.89
N GLY A 145 8.09 -2.02 11.13
CA GLY A 145 6.74 -2.16 11.66
C GLY A 145 5.66 -2.14 10.60
N SER A 146 4.60 -2.90 10.86
CA SER A 146 3.42 -3.00 10.00
C SER A 146 2.31 -2.01 10.40
N ALA A 147 2.29 -1.50 11.63
CA ALA A 147 1.42 -0.42 12.04
C ALA A 147 1.97 0.93 11.53
N THR A 148 1.71 1.22 10.25
CA THR A 148 2.29 2.35 9.53
C THR A 148 1.96 3.69 10.19
N SER A 149 0.73 3.88 10.66
CA SER A 149 0.32 5.09 11.37
C SER A 149 1.09 5.30 12.68
N TRP A 150 1.35 4.21 13.43
CA TRP A 150 2.16 4.29 14.66
C TRP A 150 3.61 4.69 14.34
N ILE A 151 4.25 4.04 13.35
CA ILE A 151 5.60 4.37 12.89
C ILE A 151 5.67 5.84 12.45
N THR A 152 4.70 6.27 11.65
CA THR A 152 4.63 7.65 11.17
C THR A 152 4.52 8.65 12.32
N LYS A 153 3.62 8.42 13.27
CA LYS A 153 3.37 9.33 14.39
C LYS A 153 4.47 9.32 15.45
N LYS A 154 4.93 8.12 15.85
CA LYS A 154 5.83 7.96 16.99
C LYS A 154 7.32 8.05 16.63
N ILE A 155 7.68 7.72 15.38
CA ILE A 155 9.08 7.70 14.94
C ILE A 155 9.34 8.80 13.90
N LEU A 156 8.63 8.80 12.75
CA LEU A 156 8.97 9.66 11.62
C LEU A 156 8.55 11.13 11.80
N ARG A 157 7.38 11.37 12.40
CA ARG A 157 6.85 12.71 12.72
C ARG A 157 6.95 13.03 14.22
N ASN A 158 7.85 12.32 14.94
CA ASN A 158 8.12 12.60 16.33
C ASN A 158 8.57 14.06 16.49
N LYS A 159 7.96 14.77 17.45
CA LYS A 159 8.30 16.17 17.79
C LYS A 159 9.33 16.26 18.92
N GLY A 160 9.74 15.12 19.49
CA GLY A 160 10.76 14.99 20.54
C GLY A 160 12.15 14.74 19.95
N GLY A 161 12.98 14.04 20.69
CA GLY A 161 14.40 13.85 20.35
C GLY A 161 14.69 12.93 19.17
N LEU A 162 13.70 12.19 18.64
CA LEU A 162 13.84 11.49 17.36
C LEU A 162 13.60 12.39 16.14
N HIS A 163 13.26 13.67 16.33
CA HIS A 163 13.06 14.59 15.23
C HIS A 163 14.33 14.70 14.38
N ASN A 164 14.22 14.46 13.06
CA ASN A 164 15.33 14.46 12.10
C ASN A 164 16.52 13.50 12.43
N ARG A 165 16.28 12.48 13.27
CA ARG A 165 17.31 11.48 13.62
C ARG A 165 17.26 10.24 12.72
N VAL A 166 16.14 9.98 12.08
CA VAL A 166 16.00 8.90 11.10
C VAL A 166 16.72 9.29 9.82
N THR A 167 17.78 8.56 9.48
CA THR A 167 18.64 8.83 8.32
C THR A 167 18.13 8.14 7.05
N GLY A 168 17.41 7.01 7.20
CA GLY A 168 16.81 6.27 6.10
C GLY A 168 15.33 5.97 6.34
N LYS A 169 14.45 6.36 5.39
CA LYS A 169 13.01 6.09 5.43
C LYS A 169 12.66 5.26 4.21
N ILE A 170 12.32 3.98 4.42
CA ILE A 170 12.02 3.03 3.36
C ILE A 170 10.55 2.62 3.49
N TYR A 171 9.70 3.22 2.67
CA TYR A 171 8.29 2.86 2.59
C TYR A 171 8.09 1.72 1.60
N LEU A 172 7.74 0.54 2.11
CA LEU A 172 7.54 -0.65 1.30
C LEU A 172 6.07 -0.76 0.85
N ARG A 173 5.83 -0.41 -0.39
CA ARG A 173 4.51 -0.51 -1.02
C ARG A 173 4.19 -1.96 -1.42
N PRO A 174 2.92 -2.29 -1.70
CA PRO A 174 2.59 -3.49 -2.47
C PRO A 174 3.39 -3.58 -3.78
N PHE A 175 3.54 -4.75 -4.35
CA PHE A 175 4.12 -4.91 -5.68
C PHE A 175 3.27 -4.14 -6.71
N ASN A 176 3.93 -3.56 -7.71
CA ASN A 176 3.24 -3.10 -8.92
C ASN A 176 2.96 -4.29 -9.86
N LEU A 177 2.31 -4.05 -10.99
CA LEU A 177 1.96 -5.11 -11.94
C LEU A 177 3.19 -5.83 -12.51
N MET A 178 4.27 -5.10 -12.81
CA MET A 178 5.53 -5.68 -13.30
C MET A 178 6.15 -6.62 -12.23
N GLU A 179 6.14 -6.20 -10.97
CA GLU A 179 6.66 -7.01 -9.85
C GLU A 179 5.78 -8.25 -9.60
N CYS A 180 4.45 -8.12 -9.73
CA CYS A 180 3.52 -9.26 -9.67
C CYS A 180 3.81 -10.27 -10.79
N LYS A 181 4.01 -9.81 -12.02
CA LYS A 181 4.38 -10.65 -13.18
C LYS A 181 5.70 -11.37 -12.92
N ALA A 182 6.71 -10.65 -12.44
CA ALA A 182 8.00 -11.25 -12.09
C ALA A 182 7.88 -12.29 -10.97
N TYR A 183 7.01 -12.02 -9.97
CA TYR A 183 6.73 -12.95 -8.88
C TYR A 183 6.12 -14.26 -9.40
N PHE A 184 5.02 -14.20 -10.15
CA PHE A 184 4.36 -15.38 -10.70
C PHE A 184 5.30 -16.19 -11.61
N LYS A 185 6.06 -15.51 -12.47
CA LYS A 185 7.08 -16.16 -13.30
C LYS A 185 8.11 -16.89 -12.44
N SER A 186 8.61 -16.30 -11.36
CA SER A 186 9.59 -16.93 -10.47
C SER A 186 9.01 -18.10 -9.68
N ALA A 187 7.72 -18.04 -9.36
CA ALA A 187 6.97 -19.11 -8.70
C ALA A 187 6.58 -20.25 -9.67
N GLY A 188 6.81 -20.10 -10.98
CA GLY A 188 6.40 -21.08 -12.00
C GLY A 188 4.88 -21.17 -12.16
N ILE A 189 4.18 -20.04 -11.95
CA ILE A 189 2.74 -19.89 -12.13
C ILE A 189 2.52 -19.11 -13.43
N SER A 190 1.78 -19.71 -14.37
CA SER A 190 1.49 -19.12 -15.67
C SER A 190 0.14 -18.41 -15.61
N LEU A 191 0.17 -17.07 -15.61
CA LEU A 191 -0.99 -16.18 -15.75
C LEU A 191 -0.64 -15.15 -16.84
N ASP A 192 -1.61 -14.77 -17.65
CA ASP A 192 -1.43 -13.69 -18.60
C ASP A 192 -1.53 -12.31 -17.91
N GLU A 193 -1.30 -11.23 -18.64
CA GLU A 193 -1.31 -9.87 -18.09
C GLU A 193 -2.69 -9.45 -17.60
N LYS A 194 -3.76 -9.91 -18.25
CA LYS A 194 -5.14 -9.64 -17.84
C LYS A 194 -5.46 -10.35 -16.54
N ASP A 195 -5.11 -11.63 -16.40
CA ASP A 195 -5.26 -12.39 -15.16
C ASP A 195 -4.47 -11.76 -13.99
N ILE A 196 -3.24 -11.28 -14.27
CA ILE A 196 -2.42 -10.60 -13.26
C ILE A 196 -3.07 -9.28 -12.83
N ALA A 197 -3.61 -8.51 -13.77
CA ALA A 197 -4.34 -7.28 -13.47
C ALA A 197 -5.60 -7.57 -12.66
N GLU A 198 -6.37 -8.61 -13.02
CA GLU A 198 -7.55 -9.01 -12.26
C GLU A 198 -7.19 -9.52 -10.86
N CYS A 199 -6.13 -10.32 -10.73
CA CYS A 199 -5.56 -10.70 -9.44
C CYS A 199 -5.24 -9.46 -8.60
N TYR A 200 -4.62 -8.44 -9.20
CA TYR A 200 -4.32 -7.18 -8.52
C TYR A 200 -5.61 -6.46 -8.10
N MET A 201 -6.64 -6.42 -8.94
CA MET A 201 -7.94 -5.82 -8.62
C MET A 201 -8.67 -6.54 -7.49
N ILE A 202 -8.38 -7.82 -7.25
CA ILE A 202 -8.95 -8.63 -6.16
C ILE A 202 -8.20 -8.38 -4.83
N MET A 203 -6.88 -8.47 -4.82
CA MET A 203 -6.10 -8.55 -3.58
C MET A 203 -4.93 -7.58 -3.49
N GLY A 204 -4.77 -6.68 -4.46
CA GLY A 204 -3.61 -5.80 -4.56
C GLY A 204 -2.31 -6.57 -4.80
N GLY A 205 -1.21 -5.86 -4.95
CA GLY A 205 0.11 -6.48 -5.13
C GLY A 205 0.74 -6.97 -3.81
N ILE A 206 -0.01 -7.60 -2.92
CA ILE A 206 0.49 -8.04 -1.61
C ILE A 206 1.24 -9.38 -1.77
N PRO A 207 2.57 -9.42 -1.59
CA PRO A 207 3.39 -10.62 -1.86
C PRO A 207 2.91 -11.86 -1.11
N TYR A 208 2.43 -11.71 0.12
CA TYR A 208 1.90 -12.84 0.89
C TYR A 208 0.68 -13.48 0.20
N TYR A 209 -0.27 -12.68 -0.30
CA TYR A 209 -1.45 -13.22 -0.97
C TYR A 209 -1.07 -13.92 -2.29
N LEU A 210 -0.11 -13.33 -3.03
CA LEU A 210 0.40 -13.95 -4.25
C LEU A 210 1.09 -15.30 -3.96
N SER A 211 1.73 -15.44 -2.79
CA SER A 211 2.38 -16.68 -2.38
C SER A 211 1.44 -17.84 -2.10
N LEU A 212 0.15 -17.59 -1.98
CA LEU A 212 -0.86 -18.60 -1.72
C LEU A 212 -1.39 -19.26 -3.01
N PHE A 213 -1.01 -18.73 -4.18
CA PHE A 213 -1.39 -19.31 -5.46
C PHE A 213 -0.81 -20.70 -5.66
N GLU A 214 -1.60 -21.59 -6.23
CA GLU A 214 -1.21 -22.97 -6.56
C GLU A 214 -0.97 -23.10 -8.06
N LYS A 215 0.11 -23.83 -8.39
CA LYS A 215 0.41 -24.18 -9.78
C LYS A 215 -0.67 -25.11 -10.35
N GLY A 216 -0.93 -24.98 -11.64
CA GLY A 216 -1.91 -25.79 -12.34
C GLY A 216 -3.36 -25.35 -12.15
N LYS A 217 -3.61 -24.30 -11.36
CA LYS A 217 -4.91 -23.65 -11.22
C LYS A 217 -4.91 -22.31 -11.95
N ASN A 218 -6.03 -21.97 -12.58
CA ASN A 218 -6.23 -20.63 -13.14
C ASN A 218 -6.53 -19.61 -12.03
N LEU A 219 -6.67 -18.33 -12.41
CA LEU A 219 -6.97 -17.24 -11.46
C LEU A 219 -8.23 -17.53 -10.63
N ALA A 220 -9.33 -17.85 -11.30
CA ALA A 220 -10.62 -18.04 -10.62
C ALA A 220 -10.59 -19.19 -9.61
N GLN A 221 -9.97 -20.31 -9.96
CA GLN A 221 -9.78 -21.44 -9.04
C GLN A 221 -8.93 -21.07 -7.82
N ASN A 222 -7.86 -20.29 -8.01
CA ASN A 222 -7.04 -19.82 -6.89
C ASN A 222 -7.82 -18.85 -5.98
N VAL A 223 -8.65 -17.98 -6.54
CA VAL A 223 -9.51 -17.06 -5.79
C VAL A 223 -10.55 -17.83 -4.97
N ASP A 224 -11.18 -18.85 -5.55
CA ASP A 224 -12.11 -19.73 -4.84
C ASP A 224 -11.45 -20.42 -3.64
N GLU A 225 -10.27 -21.00 -3.82
CA GLU A 225 -9.51 -21.67 -2.74
C GLU A 225 -9.12 -20.71 -1.61
N MET A 226 -8.85 -19.46 -1.93
CA MET A 226 -8.44 -18.46 -0.93
C MET A 226 -9.61 -17.89 -0.15
N PHE A 227 -10.73 -17.57 -0.82
CA PHE A 227 -11.75 -16.69 -0.25
C PHE A 227 -13.14 -17.34 -0.11
N PHE A 228 -13.51 -18.28 -0.99
CA PHE A 228 -14.88 -18.77 -1.06
C PHE A 228 -15.05 -20.21 -0.58
N LYS A 229 -13.96 -20.93 -0.49
CA LYS A 229 -13.97 -22.29 0.06
C LYS A 229 -14.04 -22.27 1.58
N ARG A 230 -14.82 -23.16 2.17
CA ARG A 230 -14.89 -23.33 3.63
C ARG A 230 -13.49 -23.59 4.19
N LYS A 231 -13.07 -22.85 5.21
CA LYS A 231 -11.70 -22.84 5.72
C LYS A 231 -10.66 -22.52 4.64
N GLY A 232 -10.99 -21.59 3.75
CA GLY A 232 -10.07 -21.10 2.72
C GLY A 232 -8.79 -20.54 3.33
N LYS A 233 -7.74 -20.41 2.52
CA LYS A 233 -6.41 -19.98 2.99
C LYS A 233 -6.42 -18.59 3.65
N LEU A 234 -7.41 -17.74 3.34
CA LEU A 234 -7.59 -16.40 3.87
C LEU A 234 -8.89 -16.25 4.70
N ASP A 235 -9.40 -17.37 5.23
CA ASP A 235 -10.52 -17.36 6.17
C ASP A 235 -10.15 -16.57 7.43
N GLY A 236 -10.99 -15.63 7.86
CA GLY A 236 -10.72 -14.72 8.99
C GLY A 236 -9.61 -13.68 8.76
N GLU A 237 -9.02 -13.64 7.55
CA GLU A 237 -7.95 -12.69 7.25
C GLU A 237 -8.35 -11.24 7.41
N PHE A 238 -9.57 -10.90 7.03
CA PHE A 238 -10.07 -9.54 7.06
C PHE A 238 -10.08 -8.99 8.50
N ASP A 239 -10.66 -9.72 9.43
CA ASP A 239 -10.75 -9.33 10.84
C ASP A 239 -9.36 -9.27 11.49
N ASN A 240 -8.51 -10.28 11.22
CA ASN A 240 -7.14 -10.33 11.71
C ASN A 240 -6.27 -9.17 11.20
N LEU A 241 -6.48 -8.75 9.95
CA LEU A 241 -5.76 -7.61 9.37
C LEU A 241 -6.05 -6.34 10.16
N TYR A 242 -7.32 -6.00 10.34
CA TYR A 242 -7.72 -4.75 10.99
C TYR A 242 -7.50 -4.75 12.49
N ALA A 243 -7.72 -5.86 13.17
CA ALA A 243 -7.41 -6.00 14.60
C ALA A 243 -5.91 -5.82 14.89
N SER A 244 -5.05 -6.19 13.94
CA SER A 244 -3.58 -6.00 14.09
C SER A 244 -3.10 -4.58 13.78
N LEU A 245 -3.87 -3.78 13.05
CA LEU A 245 -3.50 -2.42 12.66
C LEU A 245 -3.97 -1.37 13.67
N PHE A 246 -5.13 -1.58 14.30
CA PHE A 246 -5.80 -0.57 15.12
C PHE A 246 -6.26 -1.13 16.46
N GLU A 247 -5.96 -0.42 17.55
CA GLU A 247 -6.31 -0.86 18.91
C GLU A 247 -7.82 -0.95 19.15
N ASN A 248 -8.59 0.03 18.64
CA ASN A 248 -10.05 0.07 18.71
C ASN A 248 -10.60 -0.01 17.30
N SER A 249 -10.52 -1.20 16.69
CA SER A 249 -10.83 -1.39 15.27
C SER A 249 -12.31 -1.13 14.91
N GLU A 250 -13.24 -1.14 15.87
CA GLU A 250 -14.67 -0.98 15.58
C GLU A 250 -15.02 0.31 14.84
N ASP A 251 -14.52 1.47 15.31
CA ASP A 251 -14.82 2.76 14.66
C ASP A 251 -14.13 2.89 13.30
N TYR A 252 -12.93 2.32 13.17
CA TYR A 252 -12.25 2.20 11.87
C TYR A 252 -13.08 1.37 10.90
N MET A 253 -13.64 0.25 11.37
CA MET A 253 -14.49 -0.62 10.56
C MET A 253 -15.78 0.06 10.11
N LYS A 254 -16.43 0.89 10.98
CA LYS A 254 -17.59 1.71 10.59
C LYS A 254 -17.26 2.65 9.43
N VAL A 255 -16.10 3.33 9.50
CA VAL A 255 -15.64 4.25 8.45
C VAL A 255 -15.35 3.50 7.15
N ILE A 256 -14.64 2.37 7.21
CA ILE A 256 -14.31 1.55 6.06
C ILE A 256 -15.59 1.00 5.40
N GLU A 257 -16.51 0.49 6.19
CA GLU A 257 -17.79 0.00 5.68
C GLU A 257 -18.62 1.10 5.02
N ALA A 258 -18.68 2.30 5.61
CA ALA A 258 -19.33 3.45 4.98
C ALA A 258 -18.72 3.80 3.63
N LEU A 259 -17.37 3.84 3.55
CA LEU A 259 -16.63 4.12 2.32
C LEU A 259 -16.77 3.02 1.26
N SER A 260 -16.96 1.77 1.67
CA SER A 260 -17.14 0.64 0.74
C SER A 260 -18.43 0.72 -0.08
N ARG A 261 -19.43 1.47 0.40
CA ARG A 261 -20.75 1.62 -0.23
C ARG A 261 -20.76 2.63 -1.38
N LYS A 262 -19.76 3.55 -1.45
CA LYS A 262 -19.72 4.62 -2.45
C LYS A 262 -18.35 4.69 -3.15
N ASN A 263 -18.29 4.20 -4.37
CA ASN A 263 -17.04 4.13 -5.14
C ASN A 263 -16.34 5.48 -5.31
N ALA A 264 -17.10 6.57 -5.45
CA ALA A 264 -16.55 7.92 -5.58
C ALA A 264 -15.95 8.49 -4.26
N GLY A 265 -16.10 7.77 -3.14
CA GLY A 265 -15.72 8.24 -1.83
C GLY A 265 -16.77 9.12 -1.15
N LEU A 266 -16.51 9.48 0.08
CA LEU A 266 -17.37 10.30 0.94
C LEU A 266 -16.61 11.54 1.42
N THR A 267 -17.30 12.67 1.48
CA THR A 267 -16.83 13.85 2.22
C THR A 267 -16.85 13.56 3.72
N ARG A 268 -16.12 14.35 4.51
CA ARG A 268 -16.14 14.22 5.97
C ARG A 268 -17.56 14.27 6.55
N LYS A 269 -18.42 15.15 6.04
CA LYS A 269 -19.81 15.27 6.46
C LYS A 269 -20.61 14.00 6.17
N GLU A 270 -20.41 13.42 4.98
CA GLU A 270 -21.06 12.16 4.61
C GLU A 270 -20.56 10.97 5.45
N VAL A 271 -19.26 10.93 5.81
CA VAL A 271 -18.71 9.94 6.73
C VAL A 271 -19.40 10.03 8.09
N ILE A 272 -19.52 11.22 8.66
CA ILE A 272 -20.23 11.46 9.94
C ILE A 272 -21.67 10.97 9.86
N ALA A 273 -22.40 11.37 8.80
CA ALA A 273 -23.78 10.95 8.61
C ALA A 273 -23.94 9.43 8.46
N ALA A 274 -23.01 8.77 7.79
CA ALA A 274 -23.06 7.33 7.52
C ALA A 274 -22.63 6.47 8.72
N THR A 275 -21.76 7.00 9.61
CA THR A 275 -21.17 6.24 10.72
C THR A 275 -21.76 6.57 12.08
N GLY A 276 -22.37 7.76 12.22
CA GLY A 276 -22.80 8.30 13.52
C GLY A 276 -21.65 8.73 14.44
N LEU A 277 -20.41 8.73 13.95
CA LEU A 277 -19.27 9.16 14.74
C LEU A 277 -19.28 10.68 14.93
N PRO A 278 -18.88 11.19 16.12
CA PRO A 278 -18.85 12.62 16.38
C PRO A 278 -17.79 13.33 15.51
N ASP A 279 -18.10 14.56 15.11
CA ASP A 279 -17.13 15.42 14.42
C ASP A 279 -16.10 15.96 15.41
N GLY A 280 -14.89 15.43 15.35
CA GLY A 280 -13.82 15.79 16.28
C GLY A 280 -12.47 15.19 15.96
N GLY A 281 -11.56 15.29 16.94
CA GLY A 281 -10.20 14.78 16.85
C GLY A 281 -10.14 13.27 16.65
N GLY A 282 -11.07 12.49 17.24
CA GLY A 282 -11.17 11.05 17.06
C GLY A 282 -11.36 10.65 15.61
N LEU A 283 -12.36 11.22 14.92
CA LEU A 283 -12.58 10.96 13.50
C LEU A 283 -11.40 11.42 12.65
N SER A 284 -10.80 12.57 12.96
CA SER A 284 -9.60 13.04 12.25
C SER A 284 -8.43 12.06 12.38
N THR A 285 -8.26 11.47 13.56
CA THR A 285 -7.25 10.43 13.80
C THR A 285 -7.53 9.18 12.98
N ILE A 286 -8.77 8.68 12.99
CA ILE A 286 -9.18 7.50 12.22
C ILE A 286 -8.90 7.71 10.71
N LEU A 287 -9.34 8.85 10.16
CA LEU A 287 -9.13 9.15 8.75
C LEU A 287 -7.63 9.28 8.40
N SER A 288 -6.84 9.93 9.26
CA SER A 288 -5.39 10.03 9.06
C SER A 288 -4.69 8.68 9.14
N ASP A 289 -5.08 7.81 10.08
CA ASP A 289 -4.48 6.49 10.24
C ASP A 289 -4.78 5.57 9.08
N LEU A 290 -6.01 5.62 8.56
CA LEU A 290 -6.41 4.86 7.38
C LEU A 290 -5.66 5.34 6.11
N ASP A 291 -5.42 6.63 5.99
CA ASP A 291 -4.65 7.24 4.89
C ASP A 291 -3.16 6.86 5.01
N ASP A 292 -2.54 7.01 6.19
CA ASP A 292 -1.16 6.60 6.45
C ASP A 292 -0.93 5.09 6.18
N CYS A 293 -1.98 4.27 6.26
CA CYS A 293 -1.94 2.82 5.97
C CYS A 293 -2.29 2.46 4.51
N ASP A 294 -2.49 3.43 3.62
CA ASP A 294 -2.93 3.24 2.22
C ASP A 294 -4.26 2.43 2.10
N ILE A 295 -5.10 2.45 3.14
CA ILE A 295 -6.43 1.82 3.10
C ILE A 295 -7.42 2.73 2.41
N ILE A 296 -7.32 4.03 2.68
CA ILE A 296 -8.06 5.08 2.00
C ILE A 296 -7.09 6.10 1.41
N ARG A 297 -7.59 6.98 0.59
CA ARG A 297 -6.89 8.21 0.23
C ARG A 297 -7.81 9.40 0.39
N LYS A 298 -7.27 10.50 0.89
CA LYS A 298 -7.89 11.81 0.80
C LYS A 298 -7.53 12.43 -0.54
N TYR A 299 -8.50 12.77 -1.37
CA TYR A 299 -8.24 13.45 -2.63
C TYR A 299 -9.24 14.56 -2.90
N LYS A 300 -8.83 15.48 -3.74
CA LYS A 300 -9.63 16.62 -4.19
C LYS A 300 -9.96 16.40 -5.66
N ALA A 301 -11.25 16.39 -5.99
CA ALA A 301 -11.67 16.35 -7.37
C ALA A 301 -11.24 17.63 -8.10
N PHE A 302 -10.99 17.52 -9.39
CA PHE A 302 -10.55 18.66 -10.21
C PHE A 302 -11.47 19.88 -10.03
N GLY A 303 -10.88 21.04 -9.80
CA GLY A 303 -11.61 22.32 -9.62
C GLY A 303 -12.28 22.52 -8.26
N LYS A 304 -12.24 21.56 -7.34
CA LYS A 304 -12.84 21.67 -5.98
C LYS A 304 -11.85 22.27 -4.98
N LYS A 305 -12.39 22.81 -3.87
CA LYS A 305 -11.59 23.34 -2.75
C LYS A 305 -11.14 22.19 -1.83
N GLU A 306 -10.13 22.47 -0.98
CA GLU A 306 -9.61 21.49 -0.01
C GLU A 306 -10.68 21.00 0.98
N ASN A 307 -11.61 21.86 1.35
CA ASN A 307 -12.73 21.50 2.25
C ASN A 307 -13.76 20.54 1.61
N ASP A 308 -13.74 20.39 0.29
CA ASP A 308 -14.60 19.48 -0.47
C ASP A 308 -13.87 18.15 -0.78
N ALA A 309 -12.72 17.93 -0.16
CA ALA A 309 -11.99 16.68 -0.33
C ALA A 309 -12.83 15.47 0.11
N VAL A 310 -12.70 14.40 -0.63
CA VAL A 310 -13.35 13.12 -0.35
C VAL A 310 -12.34 12.10 0.14
N TYR A 311 -12.81 11.19 0.97
CA TYR A 311 -12.09 10.01 1.40
C TYR A 311 -12.59 8.82 0.59
N GLN A 312 -11.69 8.15 -0.11
CA GLN A 312 -12.02 7.03 -0.98
C GLN A 312 -11.28 5.78 -0.50
N LEU A 313 -12.00 4.67 -0.42
CA LEU A 313 -11.39 3.37 -0.14
C LEU A 313 -10.53 2.94 -1.33
N THR A 314 -9.25 2.66 -1.10
CA THR A 314 -8.25 2.32 -2.12
C THR A 314 -7.74 0.89 -2.02
N ASP A 315 -7.87 0.25 -0.87
CA ASP A 315 -7.42 -1.12 -0.69
C ASP A 315 -8.27 -2.12 -1.47
N PHE A 316 -7.66 -2.76 -2.48
CA PHE A 316 -8.33 -3.70 -3.37
C PHE A 316 -8.93 -4.89 -2.63
N TYR A 317 -8.19 -5.49 -1.68
CA TYR A 317 -8.70 -6.61 -0.90
C TYR A 317 -9.93 -6.22 -0.08
N THR A 318 -9.90 -5.08 0.58
CA THR A 318 -11.04 -4.58 1.37
C THR A 318 -12.27 -4.30 0.51
N ILE A 319 -12.06 -3.73 -0.68
CA ILE A 319 -13.14 -3.48 -1.64
C ILE A 319 -13.77 -4.80 -2.09
N PHE A 320 -12.93 -5.77 -2.45
CA PHE A 320 -13.35 -7.10 -2.86
C PHE A 320 -14.09 -7.83 -1.74
N TYR A 321 -13.58 -7.73 -0.50
CA TYR A 321 -14.20 -8.29 0.68
C TYR A 321 -15.65 -7.81 0.86
N TYR A 322 -15.88 -6.49 0.88
CA TYR A 322 -17.23 -5.95 1.05
C TYR A 322 -18.15 -6.23 -0.14
N LYS A 323 -17.59 -6.29 -1.34
CA LYS A 323 -18.37 -6.52 -2.55
C LYS A 323 -18.81 -7.97 -2.70
N PHE A 324 -17.94 -8.92 -2.36
CA PHE A 324 -18.16 -10.34 -2.63
C PHE A 324 -18.05 -11.22 -1.39
N ILE A 325 -16.94 -11.19 -0.65
CA ILE A 325 -16.68 -12.16 0.42
C ILE A 325 -17.71 -12.01 1.54
N LYS A 326 -17.90 -10.78 2.05
CA LYS A 326 -18.89 -10.49 3.11
C LYS A 326 -20.33 -10.84 2.67
N LYS A 327 -20.63 -10.66 1.39
CA LYS A 327 -22.01 -10.84 0.88
C LYS A 327 -22.36 -12.28 0.57
N TYR A 328 -21.43 -13.04 -0.02
CA TYR A 328 -21.71 -14.39 -0.52
C TYR A 328 -21.15 -15.48 0.38
N GLY A 329 -20.29 -15.11 1.34
CA GLY A 329 -19.75 -16.00 2.34
C GLY A 329 -18.82 -17.07 1.80
N THR A 330 -18.42 -17.98 2.68
CA THR A 330 -17.65 -19.17 2.34
C THR A 330 -18.61 -20.33 2.10
N SER A 331 -18.87 -20.68 0.86
CA SER A 331 -19.55 -21.91 0.47
C SER A 331 -18.53 -22.85 -0.16
N ASP A 332 -18.73 -24.18 -0.06
CA ASP A 332 -17.85 -25.16 -0.71
C ASP A 332 -17.98 -25.15 -2.24
N LYS A 333 -18.57 -24.13 -2.82
CA LYS A 333 -18.80 -23.96 -4.24
C LYS A 333 -17.78 -23.03 -4.85
N SER A 334 -17.44 -23.24 -6.10
CA SER A 334 -16.56 -22.42 -6.93
C SER A 334 -17.25 -21.11 -7.32
N PHE A 335 -17.55 -20.27 -6.33
CA PHE A 335 -18.35 -19.05 -6.51
C PHE A 335 -17.71 -18.12 -7.54
N TRP A 336 -16.42 -17.83 -7.41
CA TRP A 336 -15.72 -16.91 -8.30
C TRP A 336 -15.60 -17.46 -9.71
N SER A 337 -15.31 -18.76 -9.84
CA SER A 337 -15.28 -19.42 -11.14
C SER A 337 -16.61 -19.32 -11.90
N TYR A 338 -17.74 -19.37 -11.19
CA TYR A 338 -19.06 -19.18 -11.79
C TYR A 338 -19.40 -17.71 -12.08
N GLN A 339 -18.75 -16.76 -11.41
CA GLN A 339 -18.98 -15.33 -11.65
C GLN A 339 -18.20 -14.79 -12.84
N THR A 340 -17.09 -15.42 -13.23
CA THR A 340 -16.25 -14.97 -14.35
C THR A 340 -17.09 -14.79 -15.62
N GLY A 341 -16.99 -13.61 -16.24
CA GLY A 341 -17.74 -13.26 -17.45
C GLY A 341 -19.20 -12.86 -17.26
N THR A 342 -19.75 -12.93 -16.04
CA THR A 342 -21.12 -12.47 -15.77
C THR A 342 -21.20 -10.95 -15.75
N THR A 343 -22.42 -10.41 -15.87
CA THR A 343 -22.66 -8.96 -15.76
C THR A 343 -22.17 -8.39 -14.43
N LEU A 344 -22.30 -9.14 -13.32
CA LEU A 344 -21.83 -8.72 -12.01
C LEU A 344 -20.30 -8.61 -11.97
N HIS A 345 -19.60 -9.61 -12.51
CA HIS A 345 -18.14 -9.60 -12.64
C HIS A 345 -17.67 -8.45 -13.52
N ASN A 346 -18.23 -8.29 -14.72
CA ASN A 346 -17.81 -7.26 -15.67
C ASN A 346 -18.05 -5.85 -15.14
N ALA A 347 -19.16 -5.60 -14.45
CA ALA A 347 -19.43 -4.31 -13.82
C ALA A 347 -18.44 -4.00 -12.68
N TRP A 348 -18.06 -5.01 -11.88
CA TRP A 348 -17.03 -4.85 -10.86
C TRP A 348 -15.66 -4.63 -11.47
N ALA A 349 -15.29 -5.42 -12.48
CA ALA A 349 -13.98 -5.35 -13.13
C ALA A 349 -13.73 -3.99 -13.77
N GLY A 350 -14.74 -3.37 -14.41
CA GLY A 350 -14.64 -2.02 -14.94
C GLY A 350 -14.24 -1.01 -13.87
N ILE A 351 -14.97 -0.97 -12.73
CA ILE A 351 -14.67 -0.05 -11.63
C ILE A 351 -13.32 -0.35 -10.96
N ALA A 352 -12.98 -1.63 -10.83
CA ALA A 352 -11.70 -2.03 -10.25
C ALA A 352 -10.52 -1.66 -11.14
N PHE A 353 -10.71 -1.71 -12.47
CA PHE A 353 -9.70 -1.31 -13.44
C PHE A 353 -9.46 0.21 -13.44
N GLU A 354 -10.51 1.03 -13.31
CA GLU A 354 -10.37 2.48 -13.09
C GLU A 354 -9.45 2.76 -11.89
N ARG A 355 -9.64 2.05 -10.78
CA ARG A 355 -8.78 2.17 -9.59
C ARG A 355 -7.37 1.68 -9.84
N LEU A 356 -7.21 0.60 -10.57
CA LEU A 356 -5.90 0.08 -10.98
C LEU A 356 -5.14 1.13 -11.79
N CYS A 357 -5.78 1.78 -12.76
CA CYS A 357 -5.21 2.86 -13.55
C CYS A 357 -4.82 4.05 -12.68
N MET A 358 -5.68 4.47 -11.75
CA MET A 358 -5.36 5.54 -10.79
C MET A 358 -4.15 5.19 -9.91
N TYR A 359 -4.01 3.93 -9.50
CA TYR A 359 -2.87 3.48 -8.70
C TYR A 359 -1.58 3.42 -9.53
N HIS A 360 -1.68 3.14 -10.83
CA HIS A 360 -0.58 3.04 -11.79
C HIS A 360 -0.46 4.28 -12.70
N HIS A 361 -0.91 5.46 -12.24
CA HIS A 361 -0.86 6.69 -13.05
C HIS A 361 0.55 7.06 -13.52
N ILE A 362 1.60 6.72 -12.76
CA ILE A 362 2.99 6.94 -13.15
C ILE A 362 3.35 6.15 -14.42
N GLN A 363 2.87 4.91 -14.56
CA GLN A 363 3.05 4.10 -15.75
C GLN A 363 2.28 4.69 -16.95
N ILE A 364 1.07 5.22 -16.69
CA ILE A 364 0.28 5.93 -17.71
C ILE A 364 1.03 7.18 -18.16
N GLU A 365 1.57 7.99 -17.26
CA GLU A 365 2.39 9.16 -17.60
C GLU A 365 3.64 8.79 -18.40
N LYS A 366 4.24 7.64 -18.09
CA LYS A 366 5.37 7.09 -18.87
C LYS A 366 4.93 6.72 -20.28
N ALA A 367 3.84 5.99 -20.43
CA ALA A 367 3.30 5.60 -21.74
C ALA A 367 2.93 6.83 -22.59
N LEU A 368 2.43 7.90 -21.98
CA LEU A 368 2.15 9.18 -22.63
C LEU A 368 3.39 10.03 -22.91
N GLY A 369 4.58 9.64 -22.45
CA GLY A 369 5.83 10.39 -22.64
C GLY A 369 5.89 11.70 -21.86
N ILE A 370 5.17 11.84 -20.76
CA ILE A 370 5.05 13.09 -19.97
C ILE A 370 5.77 13.05 -18.62
N GLN A 371 6.64 12.07 -18.37
CA GLN A 371 7.36 11.90 -17.09
C GLN A 371 8.19 13.12 -16.64
N GLY A 372 8.63 13.97 -17.58
CA GLY A 372 9.38 15.19 -17.29
C GLY A 372 8.51 16.41 -16.97
N ILE A 373 7.19 16.28 -16.99
CA ILE A 373 6.23 17.36 -16.77
C ILE A 373 5.60 17.17 -15.41
N MET A 374 5.50 18.25 -14.62
CA MET A 374 4.74 18.21 -13.37
C MET A 374 3.26 17.97 -13.66
N THR A 375 2.69 16.94 -13.05
CA THR A 375 1.33 16.49 -13.25
C THR A 375 0.56 16.41 -11.94
N GLU A 376 -0.76 16.57 -12.01
CA GLU A 376 -1.70 16.30 -10.93
C GLU A 376 -2.80 15.37 -11.43
N ALA A 377 -2.86 14.17 -10.88
CA ALA A 377 -3.89 13.18 -11.20
C ALA A 377 -5.10 13.37 -10.27
N SER A 378 -6.29 13.49 -10.86
CA SER A 378 -7.55 13.69 -10.14
C SER A 378 -8.70 12.99 -10.88
N SER A 379 -9.91 13.04 -10.34
CA SER A 379 -11.14 12.74 -11.07
C SER A 379 -11.97 14.01 -11.22
N TRP A 380 -12.91 13.98 -12.15
CA TRP A 380 -13.86 15.07 -12.32
C TRP A 380 -15.29 14.56 -12.43
N ARG A 381 -16.23 15.30 -11.88
CA ARG A 381 -17.66 14.97 -11.92
C ARG A 381 -18.51 16.23 -12.01
N SER A 382 -19.51 16.18 -12.88
CA SER A 382 -20.65 17.11 -12.90
C SER A 382 -21.93 16.38 -12.47
N GLU A 383 -23.08 17.05 -12.59
CA GLU A 383 -24.38 16.43 -12.30
C GLU A 383 -24.70 15.28 -13.28
N SER A 384 -24.25 15.39 -14.53
CA SER A 384 -24.63 14.47 -15.62
C SER A 384 -23.50 13.59 -16.12
N THR A 385 -22.23 13.94 -15.84
CA THR A 385 -21.08 13.25 -16.40
C THR A 385 -19.95 13.05 -15.40
N GLN A 386 -19.15 12.01 -15.62
CA GLN A 386 -17.96 11.69 -14.82
C GLN A 386 -16.79 11.38 -15.73
N ILE A 387 -15.59 11.81 -15.32
CA ILE A 387 -14.29 11.45 -15.91
C ILE A 387 -13.48 10.77 -14.81
N ASP A 388 -13.05 9.55 -15.06
CA ASP A 388 -12.46 8.68 -14.06
C ASP A 388 -11.05 9.13 -13.68
N LEU A 389 -10.27 9.58 -14.67
CA LEU A 389 -8.91 10.09 -14.48
C LEU A 389 -8.70 11.35 -15.33
N VAL A 390 -8.31 12.43 -14.67
CA VAL A 390 -7.90 13.71 -15.27
C VAL A 390 -6.45 13.94 -14.87
N ILE A 391 -5.55 14.06 -15.84
CA ILE A 391 -4.14 14.41 -15.61
C ILE A 391 -3.95 15.87 -16.04
N SER A 392 -3.81 16.75 -15.07
CA SER A 392 -3.52 18.17 -15.30
C SER A 392 -2.02 18.38 -15.37
N ARG A 393 -1.54 18.96 -16.48
CA ARG A 393 -0.12 19.12 -16.74
C ARG A 393 0.31 20.59 -16.61
N ALA A 394 1.55 20.80 -16.18
CA ALA A 394 2.12 22.16 -16.05
C ALA A 394 2.31 22.86 -17.41
N ASP A 395 2.42 22.13 -18.53
CA ASP A 395 2.51 22.64 -19.88
C ASP A 395 1.16 23.10 -20.49
N ARG A 396 0.13 23.26 -19.64
CA ARG A 396 -1.21 23.74 -19.97
C ARG A 396 -2.07 22.75 -20.79
N VAL A 397 -1.71 21.51 -20.79
CA VAL A 397 -2.51 20.40 -21.34
C VAL A 397 -3.27 19.70 -20.21
N ILE A 398 -4.45 19.18 -20.52
CA ILE A 398 -5.23 18.31 -19.64
C ILE A 398 -5.55 17.04 -20.44
N ASP A 399 -5.10 15.91 -19.92
CA ASP A 399 -5.45 14.60 -20.47
C ASP A 399 -6.70 14.10 -19.76
N LEU A 400 -7.79 13.91 -20.50
CA LEU A 400 -9.04 13.29 -20.03
C LEU A 400 -8.97 11.81 -20.38
N CYS A 401 -8.82 10.97 -19.37
CA CYS A 401 -8.68 9.54 -19.57
C CYS A 401 -10.03 8.82 -19.45
N GLU A 402 -10.42 8.14 -20.50
CA GLU A 402 -11.56 7.22 -20.51
C GLU A 402 -11.03 5.79 -20.37
N ILE A 403 -11.51 5.07 -19.36
CA ILE A 403 -10.93 3.78 -18.95
C ILE A 403 -11.92 2.67 -19.26
N LYS A 404 -11.47 1.60 -19.96
CA LYS A 404 -12.31 0.46 -20.34
C LYS A 404 -11.59 -0.87 -20.12
N PHE A 405 -12.15 -1.69 -19.25
CA PHE A 405 -11.75 -3.09 -19.10
C PHE A 405 -12.62 -3.96 -20.01
N TRP A 406 -12.05 -4.47 -21.09
CA TRP A 406 -12.80 -5.12 -22.17
C TRP A 406 -12.10 -6.39 -22.66
N GLU A 407 -12.87 -7.33 -23.22
CA GLU A 407 -12.35 -8.66 -23.65
C GLU A 407 -11.59 -8.64 -24.98
N GLY A 408 -11.53 -7.53 -25.69
CA GLY A 408 -10.82 -7.36 -26.95
C GLY A 408 -10.61 -5.89 -27.25
N PRO A 409 -10.17 -5.52 -28.47
CA PRO A 409 -10.07 -4.12 -28.87
C PRO A 409 -11.41 -3.40 -28.74
N PHE A 410 -11.42 -2.28 -28.02
CA PHE A 410 -12.65 -1.53 -27.76
C PHE A 410 -13.09 -0.73 -29.00
N SER A 411 -14.35 -0.81 -29.37
CA SER A 411 -14.88 -0.09 -30.53
C SER A 411 -15.76 1.08 -30.09
N ILE A 412 -15.42 2.28 -30.54
CA ILE A 412 -16.23 3.49 -30.28
C ILE A 412 -17.41 3.48 -31.24
N THR A 413 -18.64 3.39 -30.72
CA THR A 413 -19.87 3.50 -31.50
C THR A 413 -20.27 4.95 -31.68
N LYS A 414 -21.16 5.25 -32.66
CA LYS A 414 -21.71 6.59 -32.87
C LYS A 414 -22.33 7.19 -31.61
N LYS A 415 -23.12 6.40 -30.89
CA LYS A 415 -23.73 6.82 -29.61
C LYS A 415 -22.67 7.16 -28.57
N TYR A 416 -21.67 6.28 -28.42
CA TYR A 416 -20.60 6.48 -27.46
C TYR A 416 -19.73 7.68 -27.79
N ARG A 417 -19.51 7.96 -29.09
CA ARG A 417 -18.84 9.19 -29.54
C ARG A 417 -19.57 10.45 -29.08
N GLN A 418 -20.89 10.48 -29.17
CA GLN A 418 -21.70 11.61 -28.69
C GLN A 418 -21.57 11.79 -27.17
N GLU A 419 -21.54 10.66 -26.42
CA GLU A 419 -21.31 10.71 -24.99
C GLU A 419 -19.93 11.30 -24.63
N LEU A 420 -18.88 10.94 -25.39
CA LEU A 420 -17.54 11.50 -25.22
C LEU A 420 -17.51 13.00 -25.54
N ASP A 421 -18.12 13.44 -26.61
CA ASP A 421 -18.22 14.86 -26.97
C ASP A 421 -18.94 15.66 -25.87
N ASN A 422 -20.01 15.12 -25.30
CA ASN A 422 -20.73 15.73 -24.19
C ASN A 422 -19.84 15.82 -22.93
N LYS A 423 -19.08 14.76 -22.60
CA LYS A 423 -18.12 14.77 -21.47
C LYS A 423 -17.06 15.86 -21.67
N ILE A 424 -16.43 15.93 -22.83
CA ILE A 424 -15.39 16.92 -23.17
C ILE A 424 -15.95 18.33 -23.07
N ASN A 425 -17.13 18.58 -23.62
CA ASN A 425 -17.76 19.92 -23.60
C ASN A 425 -18.13 20.31 -22.16
N SER A 426 -18.79 19.43 -21.39
CA SER A 426 -19.12 19.70 -19.99
C SER A 426 -17.87 19.99 -19.14
N PHE A 427 -16.78 19.25 -19.38
CA PHE A 427 -15.52 19.52 -18.73
C PHE A 427 -14.93 20.87 -19.13
N ARG A 428 -14.92 21.18 -20.45
CA ARG A 428 -14.41 22.44 -20.99
C ARG A 428 -15.15 23.65 -20.42
N ASP A 429 -16.47 23.55 -20.28
CA ASP A 429 -17.31 24.61 -19.71
C ASP A 429 -17.03 24.85 -18.20
N SER A 430 -16.53 23.81 -17.52
CA SER A 430 -16.12 23.93 -16.12
C SER A 430 -14.77 24.63 -15.90
N LEU A 431 -13.97 24.82 -16.96
CA LEU A 431 -12.64 25.41 -16.87
C LEU A 431 -12.72 26.93 -16.76
N LYS A 432 -11.98 27.50 -15.80
CA LYS A 432 -11.80 28.96 -15.67
C LYS A 432 -10.84 29.57 -16.70
N LEU A 433 -9.91 28.76 -17.19
CA LEU A 433 -8.88 29.16 -18.14
C LEU A 433 -8.87 28.20 -19.34
N ARG A 434 -8.63 28.73 -20.55
CA ARG A 434 -8.47 27.89 -21.74
C ARG A 434 -7.21 27.05 -21.62
N ARG A 435 -7.40 25.74 -21.76
CA ARG A 435 -6.33 24.73 -21.81
C ARG A 435 -6.57 23.78 -22.99
N THR A 436 -5.52 23.21 -23.50
CA THR A 436 -5.62 22.14 -24.50
C THR A 436 -6.14 20.87 -23.80
N ILE A 437 -7.13 20.22 -24.39
CA ILE A 437 -7.70 18.99 -23.87
C ILE A 437 -7.35 17.86 -24.83
N HIS A 438 -6.73 16.81 -24.32
CA HIS A 438 -6.50 15.56 -25.02
C HIS A 438 -7.43 14.49 -24.45
N LEU A 439 -8.11 13.76 -25.31
CA LEU A 439 -8.84 12.55 -24.93
C LEU A 439 -7.87 11.38 -25.03
N VAL A 440 -7.68 10.68 -23.91
CA VAL A 440 -6.83 9.49 -23.79
C VAL A 440 -7.72 8.30 -23.51
N PHE A 441 -7.54 7.21 -24.27
CA PHE A 441 -8.18 5.94 -23.94
C PHE A 441 -7.19 5.02 -23.23
N ILE A 442 -7.63 4.43 -22.12
CA ILE A 442 -6.88 3.42 -21.37
C ILE A 442 -7.70 2.14 -21.43
N THR A 443 -7.21 1.13 -22.13
CA THR A 443 -7.98 -0.09 -22.40
C THR A 443 -7.15 -1.35 -22.13
N THR A 444 -7.82 -2.49 -22.06
CA THR A 444 -7.13 -3.78 -21.92
C THR A 444 -6.31 -4.13 -23.17
N TYR A 445 -6.90 -3.97 -24.37
CA TYR A 445 -6.34 -4.46 -25.63
C TYR A 445 -6.30 -3.43 -26.76
N GLY A 446 -6.43 -2.15 -26.45
CA GLY A 446 -6.42 -1.08 -27.45
C GLY A 446 -7.79 -0.78 -28.06
N LEU A 447 -7.80 0.16 -28.99
CA LEU A 447 -8.98 0.56 -29.75
C LEU A 447 -9.03 -0.15 -31.09
N LYS A 448 -10.24 -0.49 -31.52
CA LYS A 448 -10.49 -0.88 -32.92
C LYS A 448 -10.69 0.38 -33.75
N PRO A 449 -9.79 0.68 -34.72
CA PRO A 449 -9.92 1.85 -35.57
C PRO A 449 -11.25 1.85 -36.33
N ASN A 450 -11.96 2.98 -36.33
CA ASN A 450 -13.17 3.21 -37.10
C ASN A 450 -13.39 4.72 -37.30
N GLU A 451 -14.45 5.11 -37.99
CA GLU A 451 -14.79 6.51 -38.29
C GLU A 451 -14.98 7.41 -37.05
N TYR A 452 -15.23 6.81 -35.84
CA TYR A 452 -15.46 7.54 -34.60
C TYR A 452 -14.22 7.62 -33.72
N SER A 453 -13.18 6.83 -34.00
CA SER A 453 -11.98 6.77 -33.14
C SER A 453 -11.03 7.97 -33.28
N GLY A 454 -11.18 8.80 -34.35
CA GLY A 454 -10.32 9.96 -34.60
C GLY A 454 -10.38 11.08 -33.55
N VAL A 455 -11.29 11.00 -32.56
CA VAL A 455 -11.35 11.94 -31.42
C VAL A 455 -10.26 11.65 -30.38
N VAL A 456 -9.70 10.48 -30.38
CA VAL A 456 -8.71 10.03 -29.41
C VAL A 456 -7.33 10.52 -29.82
N GLN A 457 -6.65 11.26 -28.94
CA GLN A 457 -5.30 11.76 -29.20
C GLN A 457 -4.22 10.75 -28.79
N ASN A 458 -4.45 10.03 -27.71
CA ASN A 458 -3.49 9.05 -27.20
C ASN A 458 -4.21 7.80 -26.70
N GLU A 459 -3.51 6.68 -26.79
CA GLU A 459 -3.98 5.38 -26.34
C GLU A 459 -2.94 4.77 -25.40
N VAL A 460 -3.42 4.19 -24.31
CA VAL A 460 -2.63 3.41 -23.34
C VAL A 460 -3.29 2.05 -23.18
N THR A 461 -2.53 1.01 -23.21
CA THR A 461 -3.03 -0.36 -23.04
C THR A 461 -2.67 -0.95 -21.69
N LEU A 462 -3.33 -2.02 -21.28
CA LEU A 462 -2.96 -2.74 -20.06
C LEU A 462 -1.47 -3.13 -20.07
N LYS A 463 -0.91 -3.47 -21.22
CA LYS A 463 0.51 -3.83 -21.35
C LYS A 463 1.43 -2.72 -20.87
N ASP A 464 1.11 -1.47 -21.16
CA ASP A 464 1.91 -0.30 -20.76
C ASP A 464 1.96 -0.12 -19.23
N LEU A 465 0.96 -0.63 -18.50
CA LEU A 465 0.95 -0.60 -17.03
C LEU A 465 1.95 -1.58 -16.41
N PHE A 466 2.51 -2.52 -17.20
CA PHE A 466 3.55 -3.45 -16.77
C PHE A 466 4.97 -2.95 -17.05
N GLU A 467 5.14 -1.75 -17.61
CA GLU A 467 6.42 -1.11 -17.93
C GLU A 467 6.75 0.00 -16.94
#